data_6180c89dac5105ea9af0e60a86fa2aca
#
_entry.id   6180c89dac5105ea9af0e60a86fa2aca
#
_cell.length_a   1.000
_cell.length_b   1.000
_cell.length_c   1.000
_cell.angle_alpha   90.00
_cell.angle_beta   90.00
_cell.angle_gamma   90.00
#
_symmetry.space_group_name_H-M   'P 1'
#
loop_
_entity.id
_entity.type
_entity.pdbx_description
1 polymer ?
#
loop_
_entity_poly.entity_id
_entity_poly.type
_entity_poly.pdbx_seq_one_letter_code
_entity_poly.pdbx_strand_id
1 'polypeptide(L)'
;MAAEQSATSLATKIADTQSGGQGNAAPTTGTGTMRAAIVSLGGEQFTIDLQNVREVFVVESITPVPGMPAGLVGVTNLRGSVVPLLDLRQMIGLAAENAQRYAVVVKHGNWQVGVLVDSVPEIRTLSKDQFLPAPVGTGDGGNPFVSTVVKLEDRLRGVLETSVVLSHFEGTG
;
A
#
# COMPACT_ATOMS: atom_id res chain seq x y z
N MET A 1 8.17 2.90 -21.45
CA MET A 1 9.58 2.89 -21.02
C MET A 1 9.85 3.78 -19.80
N ALA A 2 9.41 5.02 -19.76
CA ALA A 2 9.63 5.91 -18.59
C ALA A 2 8.99 5.39 -17.28
N ALA A 3 7.83 4.75 -17.34
CA ALA A 3 7.13 4.19 -16.18
C ALA A 3 7.87 3.00 -15.55
N GLU A 4 8.46 2.14 -16.33
CA GLU A 4 9.24 1.00 -15.84
C GLU A 4 10.51 1.47 -15.13
N GLN A 5 11.20 2.43 -15.69
CA GLN A 5 12.38 3.03 -15.07
C GLN A 5 12.02 3.72 -13.74
N SER A 6 10.89 4.38 -13.68
CA SER A 6 10.41 5.02 -12.47
C SER A 6 10.07 4.02 -11.37
N ALA A 7 9.42 2.91 -11.71
CA ALA A 7 9.10 1.84 -10.76
C ALA A 7 10.36 1.16 -10.24
N THR A 8 11.33 0.89 -11.10
CA THR A 8 12.63 0.31 -10.72
C THR A 8 13.41 1.25 -9.80
N SER A 9 13.43 2.55 -10.11
CA SER A 9 14.08 3.56 -9.27
C SER A 9 13.44 3.66 -7.89
N LEU A 10 12.13 3.57 -7.81
CA LEU A 10 11.40 3.58 -6.54
C LEU A 10 11.68 2.32 -5.72
N ALA A 11 11.71 1.14 -6.34
CA ALA A 11 12.07 -0.12 -5.70
C ALA A 11 13.49 -0.06 -5.12
N THR A 12 14.47 0.50 -5.86
CA THR A 12 15.82 0.72 -5.37
C THR A 12 15.85 1.65 -4.16
N LYS A 13 15.10 2.75 -4.18
CA LYS A 13 15.01 3.67 -3.04
C LYS A 13 14.42 3.01 -1.81
N ILE A 14 13.42 2.15 -1.97
CA ILE A 14 12.81 1.40 -0.87
C ILE A 14 13.84 0.42 -0.29
N ALA A 15 14.54 -0.32 -1.14
CA ALA A 15 15.58 -1.27 -0.72
C ALA A 15 16.72 -0.57 0.04
N ASP A 16 17.23 0.54 -0.46
CA ASP A 16 18.26 1.33 0.21
C ASP A 16 17.80 1.84 1.57
N THR A 17 16.54 2.22 1.69
CA THR A 17 15.96 2.68 2.96
C THR A 17 15.86 1.55 3.97
N GLN A 18 15.59 0.33 3.53
CA GLN A 18 15.47 -0.83 4.41
C GLN A 18 16.84 -1.39 4.85
N SER A 19 17.83 -1.32 3.99
CA SER A 19 19.19 -1.83 4.31
C SER A 19 19.99 -0.90 5.23
N GLY A 20 19.65 0.38 5.30
CA GLY A 20 20.27 1.35 6.19
C GLY A 20 19.81 1.29 7.66
N GLY A 21 18.93 0.36 8.00
CA GLY A 21 18.24 0.30 9.29
C GLY A 21 18.99 -0.30 10.47
N GLN A 22 20.29 -0.49 10.41
CA GLN A 22 21.08 -0.98 11.57
C GLN A 22 21.82 0.13 12.32
N GLY A 23 21.51 1.36 12.08
CA GLY A 23 22.05 2.48 12.84
C GLY A 23 21.12 2.83 14.00
N ASN A 24 21.52 2.41 15.18
CA ASN A 24 21.17 2.96 16.50
C ASN A 24 20.12 4.09 16.45
N ALA A 25 18.85 3.73 16.41
CA ALA A 25 17.78 4.70 16.60
C ALA A 25 17.77 5.14 18.06
N ALA A 26 18.46 6.23 18.36
CA ALA A 26 18.28 6.91 19.62
C ALA A 26 16.81 7.30 19.77
N PRO A 27 16.18 7.11 20.94
CA PRO A 27 14.82 7.58 21.16
C PRO A 27 14.85 9.11 21.14
N THR A 28 14.59 9.69 20.00
CA THR A 28 14.37 11.11 19.90
C THR A 28 12.99 11.40 20.42
N THR A 29 12.91 11.88 21.63
CA THR A 29 11.78 12.67 22.15
C THR A 29 11.69 13.93 21.30
N GLY A 30 11.05 13.86 20.17
CA GLY A 30 10.87 15.00 19.29
C GLY A 30 10.02 14.54 18.11
N THR A 31 9.18 15.38 17.60
CA THR A 31 8.38 15.26 16.40
C THR A 31 8.78 14.03 15.55
N GLY A 32 8.27 12.88 15.93
CA GLY A 32 8.59 11.65 15.21
C GLY A 32 8.13 11.79 13.78
N THR A 33 9.01 11.46 12.83
CA THR A 33 8.66 11.39 11.42
C THR A 33 8.52 9.94 11.00
N MET A 34 7.72 9.72 9.97
CA MET A 34 7.57 8.41 9.34
C MET A 34 7.68 8.59 7.82
N ARG A 35 8.30 7.63 7.17
CA ARG A 35 8.32 7.58 5.70
C ARG A 35 7.11 6.79 5.22
N ALA A 36 6.46 7.31 4.20
CA ALA A 36 5.24 6.73 3.67
C ALA A 36 5.25 6.71 2.13
N ALA A 37 4.60 5.70 1.57
CA ALA A 37 4.27 5.65 0.17
C ALA A 37 2.86 6.22 -0.03
N ILE A 38 2.73 7.20 -0.89
CA ILE A 38 1.44 7.74 -1.31
C ILE A 38 1.01 6.99 -2.55
N VAL A 39 -0.06 6.22 -2.44
CA VAL A 39 -0.60 5.37 -3.51
C VAL A 39 -1.90 5.94 -4.03
N SER A 40 -2.18 5.73 -5.30
CA SER A 40 -3.45 6.12 -5.92
C SER A 40 -4.29 4.89 -6.24
N LEU A 41 -5.54 4.89 -5.78
CA LEU A 41 -6.52 3.83 -5.98
C LEU A 41 -7.82 4.46 -6.49
N GLY A 42 -8.17 4.18 -7.75
CA GLY A 42 -9.40 4.74 -8.34
C GLY A 42 -9.44 6.28 -8.35
N GLY A 43 -8.30 6.94 -8.49
CA GLY A 43 -8.17 8.39 -8.45
C GLY A 43 -8.05 9.01 -7.06
N GLU A 44 -8.29 8.23 -6.00
CA GLU A 44 -8.12 8.68 -4.60
C GLU A 44 -6.73 8.31 -4.08
N GLN A 45 -6.17 9.17 -3.23
CA GLN A 45 -4.85 8.93 -2.66
C GLN A 45 -4.93 8.40 -1.23
N PHE A 46 -4.12 7.38 -0.98
CA PHE A 46 -3.96 6.74 0.31
C PHE A 46 -2.49 6.73 0.72
N THR A 47 -2.25 6.48 1.97
CA THR A 47 -0.92 6.43 2.55
C THR A 47 -0.65 5.02 3.08
N ILE A 48 0.52 4.48 2.79
CA ILE A 48 1.00 3.21 3.34
C ILE A 48 2.32 3.48 4.06
N ASP A 49 2.48 2.95 5.27
CA ASP A 49 3.76 3.00 5.98
C ASP A 49 4.83 2.29 5.15
N LEU A 50 5.92 3.00 4.84
CA LEU A 50 7.01 2.47 4.02
C LEU A 50 7.67 1.24 4.64
N GLN A 51 7.62 1.07 5.96
CA GLN A 51 8.12 -0.11 6.65
C GLN A 51 7.39 -1.39 6.23
N ASN A 52 6.14 -1.27 5.81
CA ASN A 52 5.33 -2.39 5.34
C ASN A 52 5.47 -2.63 3.83
N VAL A 53 6.11 -1.72 3.10
CA VAL A 53 6.32 -1.83 1.66
C VAL A 53 7.64 -2.54 1.40
N ARG A 54 7.58 -3.60 0.60
CA ARG A 54 8.77 -4.33 0.18
C ARG A 54 9.32 -3.81 -1.14
N GLU A 55 8.47 -3.67 -2.14
CA GLU A 55 8.83 -3.19 -3.46
C GLU A 55 7.61 -2.73 -4.26
N VAL A 56 7.87 -2.07 -5.38
CA VAL A 56 6.87 -1.69 -6.38
C VAL A 56 7.30 -2.28 -7.71
N PHE A 57 6.37 -2.86 -8.45
CA PHE A 57 6.67 -3.43 -9.75
C PHE A 57 5.56 -3.19 -10.78
N VAL A 58 5.90 -3.33 -12.04
CA VAL A 58 4.95 -3.32 -13.15
C VAL A 58 4.34 -4.71 -13.28
N VAL A 59 3.01 -4.77 -13.28
CA VAL A 59 2.28 -6.03 -13.46
C VAL A 59 2.24 -6.36 -14.94
N GLU A 60 2.98 -7.36 -15.36
CA GLU A 60 3.03 -7.81 -16.75
C GLU A 60 1.86 -8.74 -17.08
N SER A 61 1.51 -9.61 -16.14
CA SER A 61 0.43 -10.56 -16.30
C SER A 61 -0.22 -10.93 -14.96
N ILE A 62 -1.49 -11.23 -15.00
CA ILE A 62 -2.26 -11.73 -13.85
C ILE A 62 -2.84 -13.07 -14.24
N THR A 63 -2.57 -14.10 -13.44
CA THR A 63 -3.19 -15.42 -13.60
C THR A 63 -4.36 -15.51 -12.62
N PRO A 64 -5.61 -15.50 -13.11
CA PRO A 64 -6.77 -15.67 -12.25
C PRO A 64 -6.74 -17.05 -11.58
N VAL A 65 -7.18 -17.11 -10.31
CA VAL A 65 -7.33 -18.37 -9.58
C VAL A 65 -8.80 -18.55 -9.25
N PRO A 66 -9.44 -19.68 -9.64
CA PRO A 66 -10.85 -19.92 -9.34
C PRO A 66 -11.12 -19.95 -7.83
N GLY A 67 -12.27 -19.41 -7.42
CA GLY A 67 -12.70 -19.45 -6.02
C GLY A 67 -12.02 -18.44 -5.10
N MET A 68 -11.32 -17.47 -5.64
CA MET A 68 -10.72 -16.41 -4.83
C MET A 68 -11.77 -15.48 -4.22
N PRO A 69 -11.52 -14.97 -2.99
CA PRO A 69 -12.41 -13.98 -2.37
C PRO A 69 -12.41 -12.67 -3.15
N ALA A 70 -13.44 -11.87 -2.93
CA ALA A 70 -13.56 -10.54 -3.53
C ALA A 70 -12.32 -9.68 -3.21
N GLY A 71 -11.85 -8.96 -4.20
CA GLY A 71 -10.64 -8.14 -4.09
C GLY A 71 -9.35 -8.86 -4.49
N LEU A 72 -9.30 -10.18 -4.40
CA LEU A 72 -8.16 -10.98 -4.87
C LEU A 72 -8.38 -11.31 -6.35
N VAL A 73 -7.62 -10.64 -7.24
CA VAL A 73 -7.84 -10.74 -8.70
C VAL A 73 -7.05 -11.86 -9.36
N GLY A 74 -6.06 -12.39 -8.69
CA GLY A 74 -5.22 -13.46 -9.21
C GLY A 74 -3.85 -13.46 -8.57
N VAL A 75 -2.91 -14.09 -9.24
CA VAL A 75 -1.51 -14.16 -8.84
C VAL A 75 -0.60 -13.75 -9.99
N THR A 76 0.58 -13.28 -9.65
CA THR A 76 1.65 -12.99 -10.61
C THR A 76 2.95 -13.63 -10.16
N ASN A 77 3.86 -13.83 -11.11
CA ASN A 77 5.22 -14.27 -10.79
C ASN A 77 6.12 -13.04 -10.68
N LEU A 78 6.73 -12.88 -9.53
CA LEU A 78 7.71 -11.84 -9.29
C LEU A 78 9.05 -12.49 -8.93
N ARG A 79 9.98 -12.51 -9.88
CA ARG A 79 11.33 -13.09 -9.71
C ARG A 79 11.32 -14.53 -9.16
N GLY A 80 10.41 -15.37 -9.67
CA GLY A 80 10.28 -16.75 -9.25
C GLY A 80 9.38 -16.97 -8.01
N SER A 81 8.86 -15.91 -7.41
CA SER A 81 7.90 -15.99 -6.30
C SER A 81 6.51 -15.69 -6.78
N VAL A 82 5.55 -16.50 -6.36
CA VAL A 82 4.12 -16.27 -6.64
C VAL A 82 3.59 -15.25 -5.63
N VAL A 83 3.07 -14.13 -6.13
CA VAL A 83 2.53 -13.03 -5.32
C VAL A 83 1.04 -12.86 -5.64
N PRO A 84 0.15 -13.01 -4.65
CA PRO A 84 -1.26 -12.68 -4.82
C PRO A 84 -1.44 -11.18 -5.07
N LEU A 85 -2.40 -10.83 -5.93
CA LEU A 85 -2.71 -9.46 -6.29
C LEU A 85 -4.09 -9.05 -5.80
N LEU A 86 -4.15 -7.92 -5.09
CA LEU A 86 -5.36 -7.34 -4.53
C LEU A 86 -5.76 -6.07 -5.28
N ASP A 87 -7.01 -6.00 -5.71
CA ASP A 87 -7.66 -4.77 -6.11
C ASP A 87 -8.58 -4.30 -4.98
N LEU A 88 -8.16 -3.30 -4.26
CA LEU A 88 -8.88 -2.79 -3.10
C LEU A 88 -10.00 -1.80 -3.45
N ARG A 89 -10.09 -1.32 -4.68
CA ARG A 89 -11.01 -0.24 -5.07
C ARG A 89 -12.46 -0.52 -4.68
N GLN A 90 -13.00 -1.65 -5.08
CA GLN A 90 -14.38 -2.02 -4.75
C GLN A 90 -14.59 -2.21 -3.24
N MET A 91 -13.58 -2.74 -2.55
CA MET A 91 -13.65 -2.97 -1.10
C MET A 91 -13.67 -1.68 -0.29
N ILE A 92 -13.08 -0.62 -0.84
CA ILE A 92 -13.06 0.71 -0.21
C ILE A 92 -14.08 1.68 -0.84
N GLY A 93 -15.01 1.16 -1.63
CA GLY A 93 -16.11 1.94 -2.20
C GLY A 93 -15.73 2.80 -3.40
N LEU A 94 -14.66 2.46 -4.10
CA LEU A 94 -14.20 3.20 -5.28
C LEU A 94 -14.52 2.46 -6.58
N ALA A 95 -14.69 3.21 -7.65
CA ALA A 95 -14.93 2.66 -8.98
C ALA A 95 -13.65 2.00 -9.54
N ALA A 96 -13.82 0.86 -10.20
CA ALA A 96 -12.74 0.10 -10.84
C ALA A 96 -12.78 0.28 -12.37
N GLU A 97 -12.72 1.53 -12.83
CA GLU A 97 -12.93 1.86 -14.23
C GLU A 97 -11.71 1.59 -15.12
N ASN A 98 -10.51 1.74 -14.57
CA ASN A 98 -9.27 1.62 -15.33
C ASN A 98 -8.44 0.41 -14.86
N ALA A 99 -7.71 -0.20 -15.79
CA ALA A 99 -6.75 -1.24 -15.47
C ALA A 99 -5.57 -0.65 -14.69
N GLN A 100 -5.20 -1.28 -13.59
CA GLN A 100 -4.04 -0.91 -12.79
C GLN A 100 -2.82 -1.69 -13.28
N ARG A 101 -1.73 -1.00 -13.53
CA ARG A 101 -0.51 -1.57 -14.11
C ARG A 101 0.63 -1.72 -13.12
N TYR A 102 0.47 -1.21 -11.92
CA TYR A 102 1.50 -1.25 -10.89
C TYR A 102 0.98 -1.98 -9.67
N ALA A 103 1.88 -2.62 -8.95
CA ALA A 103 1.57 -3.22 -7.67
C ALA A 103 2.61 -2.83 -6.63
N VAL A 104 2.13 -2.54 -5.43
CA VAL A 104 2.94 -2.32 -4.25
C VAL A 104 2.90 -3.59 -3.42
N VAL A 105 4.05 -4.25 -3.27
CA VAL A 105 4.15 -5.42 -2.40
C VAL A 105 4.19 -4.97 -0.96
N VAL A 106 3.17 -5.31 -0.21
CA VAL A 106 3.10 -5.08 1.23
C VAL A 106 3.29 -6.39 1.98
N LYS A 107 3.90 -6.28 3.14
CA LYS A 107 4.20 -7.44 4.00
C LYS A 107 3.72 -7.22 5.42
N HIS A 108 3.32 -8.29 6.07
CA HIS A 108 3.07 -8.35 7.50
C HIS A 108 3.45 -9.76 8.00
N GLY A 109 4.46 -9.85 8.87
CA GLY A 109 5.02 -11.14 9.25
C GLY A 109 5.59 -11.89 8.04
N ASN A 110 5.11 -13.09 7.82
CA ASN A 110 5.51 -13.96 6.69
C ASN A 110 4.63 -13.81 5.44
N TRP A 111 3.59 -13.00 5.54
CA TRP A 111 2.64 -12.79 4.46
C TRP A 111 3.05 -11.59 3.59
N GLN A 112 2.83 -11.73 2.30
CA GLN A 112 2.99 -10.65 1.34
C GLN A 112 1.93 -10.71 0.26
N VAL A 113 1.46 -9.54 -0.15
CA VAL A 113 0.53 -9.40 -1.27
C VAL A 113 0.92 -8.17 -2.09
N GLY A 114 0.58 -8.17 -3.35
CA GLY A 114 0.68 -6.99 -4.21
C GLY A 114 -0.64 -6.23 -4.24
N VAL A 115 -0.66 -5.03 -3.74
CA VAL A 115 -1.80 -4.13 -3.86
C VAL A 115 -1.70 -3.40 -5.19
N LEU A 116 -2.68 -3.59 -6.06
CA LEU A 116 -2.75 -2.90 -7.34
C LEU A 116 -2.99 -1.40 -7.13
N VAL A 117 -2.25 -0.57 -7.85
CA VAL A 117 -2.32 0.89 -7.78
C VAL A 117 -2.37 1.51 -9.16
N ASP A 118 -2.92 2.72 -9.26
CA ASP A 118 -3.14 3.41 -10.54
C ASP A 118 -1.84 3.91 -11.17
N SER A 119 -0.89 4.29 -10.33
CA SER A 119 0.38 4.90 -10.75
C SER A 119 1.51 4.54 -9.79
N VAL A 120 2.74 4.85 -10.20
CA VAL A 120 3.91 4.68 -9.34
C VAL A 120 3.74 5.53 -8.07
N PRO A 121 3.87 4.94 -6.87
CA PRO A 121 3.75 5.68 -5.62
C PRO A 121 4.81 6.75 -5.43
N GLU A 122 4.45 7.82 -4.75
CA GLU A 122 5.37 8.87 -4.29
C GLU A 122 5.79 8.57 -2.84
N ILE A 123 7.08 8.70 -2.55
CA ILE A 123 7.58 8.54 -1.18
C ILE A 123 7.68 9.92 -0.53
N ARG A 124 7.06 10.05 0.64
CA ARG A 124 7.10 11.27 1.46
C ARG A 124 7.50 10.97 2.90
N THR A 125 8.14 11.95 3.52
CA THR A 125 8.36 11.96 4.97
C THR A 125 7.22 12.75 5.61
N LEU A 126 6.53 12.12 6.54
CA LEU A 126 5.37 12.68 7.24
C LEU A 126 5.70 12.87 8.71
N SER A 127 5.21 13.94 9.29
CA SER A 127 5.31 14.20 10.73
C SER A 127 4.12 13.53 11.45
N LYS A 128 4.36 13.00 12.64
CA LYS A 128 3.32 12.30 13.42
C LYS A 128 2.12 13.18 13.77
N ASP A 129 2.31 14.49 13.88
CA ASP A 129 1.25 15.45 14.14
C ASP A 129 0.28 15.64 12.96
N GLN A 130 0.65 15.17 11.75
CA GLN A 130 -0.23 15.16 10.58
C GLN A 130 -1.26 14.03 10.60
N PHE A 131 -1.10 13.04 11.48
CA PHE A 131 -1.99 11.89 11.60
C PHE A 131 -3.12 12.16 12.56
N LEU A 132 -4.33 11.86 12.14
CA LEU A 132 -5.56 12.06 12.91
C LEU A 132 -6.39 10.77 12.89
N PRO A 133 -7.19 10.50 13.94
CA PRO A 133 -8.18 9.43 13.84
C PRO A 133 -9.12 9.69 12.67
N ALA A 134 -9.57 8.65 11.99
CA ALA A 134 -10.57 8.79 10.94
C ALA A 134 -11.84 9.43 11.54
N PRO A 135 -12.48 10.39 10.83
CA PRO A 135 -13.67 11.04 11.33
C PRO A 135 -14.76 10.02 11.67
N VAL A 136 -15.35 10.16 12.86
CA VAL A 136 -16.50 9.36 13.28
C VAL A 136 -17.67 9.75 12.38
N GLY A 137 -18.21 8.82 11.62
CA GLY A 137 -19.31 9.07 10.67
C GLY A 137 -18.97 8.87 9.20
N THR A 138 -17.78 8.43 8.87
CA THR A 138 -17.47 7.89 7.55
C THR A 138 -18.06 6.48 7.40
N GLY A 139 -19.21 6.27 7.98
CA GLY A 139 -20.12 5.22 7.64
C GLY A 139 -20.47 4.22 8.73
N ASP A 140 -21.74 4.01 8.89
CA ASP A 140 -22.30 2.70 9.10
C ASP A 140 -21.72 1.81 7.99
N GLY A 141 -20.64 1.12 8.27
CA GLY A 141 -19.83 0.43 7.28
C GLY A 141 -18.53 1.14 6.94
N GLY A 142 -17.93 1.88 7.88
CA GLY A 142 -16.63 2.53 7.71
C GLY A 142 -15.60 1.56 7.14
N ASN A 143 -14.82 2.02 6.19
CA ASN A 143 -13.80 1.22 5.54
C ASN A 143 -12.88 0.59 6.59
N PRO A 144 -12.93 -0.74 6.79
CA PRO A 144 -12.15 -1.40 7.84
C PRO A 144 -10.64 -1.29 7.61
N PHE A 145 -10.24 -0.94 6.40
CA PHE A 145 -8.83 -0.82 6.02
C PHE A 145 -8.25 0.58 6.30
N VAL A 146 -9.07 1.54 6.73
CA VAL A 146 -8.68 2.92 6.99
C VAL A 146 -9.20 3.36 8.36
N SER A 147 -8.35 3.29 9.37
CA SER A 147 -8.67 3.76 10.73
C SER A 147 -8.06 5.13 11.07
N THR A 148 -7.09 5.55 10.27
CA THR A 148 -6.33 6.77 10.46
C THR A 148 -6.34 7.58 9.17
N VAL A 149 -6.32 8.89 9.28
CA VAL A 149 -6.13 9.80 8.16
C VAL A 149 -4.89 10.66 8.38
N VAL A 150 -4.29 11.11 7.31
CA VAL A 150 -3.17 12.04 7.34
C VAL A 150 -3.52 13.29 6.57
N LYS A 151 -3.17 14.45 7.14
CA LYS A 151 -3.33 15.74 6.47
C LYS A 151 -2.14 16.01 5.56
N LEU A 152 -2.38 16.04 4.25
CA LEU A 152 -1.41 16.38 3.22
C LEU A 152 -1.97 17.48 2.33
N GLU A 153 -1.25 18.59 2.22
CA GLU A 153 -1.62 19.69 1.31
C GLU A 153 -3.09 20.13 1.48
N ASP A 154 -3.52 20.33 2.75
CA ASP A 154 -4.89 20.70 3.15
C ASP A 154 -5.99 19.66 2.81
N ARG A 155 -5.61 18.46 2.44
CA ARG A 155 -6.54 17.34 2.23
C ARG A 155 -6.27 16.21 3.22
N LEU A 156 -7.35 15.57 3.65
CA LEU A 156 -7.28 14.35 4.44
C LEU A 156 -7.20 13.15 3.51
N ARG A 157 -6.24 12.28 3.75
CA ARG A 157 -6.03 11.04 2.99
C ARG A 157 -6.03 9.85 3.94
N GLY A 158 -6.70 8.79 3.54
CA GLY A 158 -6.75 7.57 4.36
C GLY A 158 -5.39 6.90 4.46
N VAL A 159 -5.09 6.36 5.63
CA VAL A 159 -3.94 5.47 5.85
C VAL A 159 -4.43 4.05 5.73
N LEU A 160 -3.89 3.30 4.77
CA LEU A 160 -4.21 1.88 4.61
C LEU A 160 -3.49 1.05 5.67
N GLU A 161 -4.27 0.37 6.49
CA GLU A 161 -3.78 -0.54 7.52
C GLU A 161 -3.42 -1.89 6.88
N THR A 162 -2.16 -2.06 6.51
CA THR A 162 -1.70 -3.26 5.79
C THR A 162 -1.93 -4.54 6.56
N SER A 163 -1.83 -4.52 7.90
CA SER A 163 -2.14 -5.65 8.75
C SER A 163 -3.61 -6.06 8.65
N VAL A 164 -4.51 -5.10 8.59
CA VAL A 164 -5.96 -5.36 8.43
C VAL A 164 -6.27 -5.89 7.03
N VAL A 165 -5.64 -5.30 6.00
CA VAL A 165 -5.76 -5.78 4.62
C VAL A 165 -5.35 -7.26 4.54
N LEU A 166 -4.19 -7.59 5.07
CA LEU A 166 -3.66 -8.97 5.01
C LEU A 166 -4.52 -9.95 5.82
N SER A 167 -4.90 -9.59 7.05
CA SER A 167 -5.75 -10.46 7.90
C SER A 167 -7.11 -10.73 7.28
N HIS A 168 -7.65 -9.82 6.49
CA HIS A 168 -8.91 -10.04 5.80
C HIS A 168 -8.84 -11.22 4.82
N PHE A 169 -7.67 -11.49 4.27
CA PHE A 169 -7.44 -12.57 3.32
C PHE A 169 -6.86 -13.84 3.96
N GLU A 170 -6.29 -13.77 5.15
CA GLU A 170 -5.77 -14.94 5.87
C GLU A 170 -6.86 -15.95 6.25
N GLY A 171 -8.05 -15.49 6.58
CA GLY A 171 -9.17 -16.35 7.00
C GLY A 171 -9.91 -17.05 5.86
N THR A 172 -9.47 -16.88 4.61
CA THR A 172 -10.18 -17.37 3.42
C THR A 172 -9.44 -18.53 2.73
N GLY A 173 -8.43 -19.05 3.37
CA GLY A 173 -7.66 -20.22 2.88
C GLY A 173 -8.22 -21.54 3.31
#